data_8e79966a63d5b354da66254064479fad
#
_entry.id   8e79966a63d5b354da66254064479fad
#
_cell.length_a   1.000
_cell.length_b   1.000
_cell.length_c   1.000
_cell.angle_alpha   90.00
_cell.angle_beta   90.00
_cell.angle_gamma   90.00
#
_symmetry.space_group_name_H-M   'P 1'
#
loop_
_entity.id
_entity.type
_entity.pdbx_description
1 polymer ?
#
loop_
_entity_poly.entity_id
_entity_poly.type
_entity_poly.pdbx_seq_one_letter_code
_entity_poly.pdbx_strand_id
1 'polypeptide(L)'
;MTDQIKVSEVSAILRQQLEGISTGIRTEEVGTVLQVSDGVARIYGLDNAEANELLQFDNGMEAIVMNLEEDNVGAVLLGPTDQVKEGDIVKRTGRIASINVSEGMIGRVIDPLGNPIDGKGEITGETCEMPLERKAPGVIFRQPVNEPLQTGIKAVDAMIPIGRGQRELIIGDRQTGKTSIAIDTIINQRSSYEAGNPVYCIYVAIGQKGSTVASLVNTLQEKGAMDYTIVVSATASDPARATNRRGRGGTTPEFQPPRPAPREAGNAGMRRAPQAG
;
A
#
# COMPACT_ATOMS: atom_id res chain seq x y z
N MET A 1 -25.57 11.76 -66.35
CA MET A 1 -26.26 12.12 -65.10
C MET A 1 -25.19 12.31 -64.06
N THR A 2 -24.79 13.52 -63.79
CA THR A 2 -23.76 13.89 -62.80
C THR A 2 -24.47 14.08 -61.50
N ASP A 3 -24.28 13.12 -60.58
CA ASP A 3 -24.75 13.25 -59.21
C ASP A 3 -23.98 14.39 -58.52
N GLN A 4 -24.63 15.54 -58.37
CA GLN A 4 -24.15 16.62 -57.54
C GLN A 4 -24.34 16.23 -56.09
N ILE A 5 -23.29 15.81 -55.43
CA ILE A 5 -23.27 15.63 -53.98
C ILE A 5 -23.60 16.96 -53.35
N LYS A 6 -24.74 17.02 -52.64
CA LYS A 6 -25.16 18.24 -51.93
C LYS A 6 -24.18 18.58 -50.81
N VAL A 7 -23.66 19.78 -50.84
CA VAL A 7 -22.71 20.31 -49.81
C VAL A 7 -23.23 20.12 -48.41
N SER A 8 -24.56 20.08 -48.22
CA SER A 8 -25.21 19.79 -46.92
C SER A 8 -25.03 18.38 -46.43
N GLU A 9 -24.93 17.38 -47.35
CA GLU A 9 -24.71 15.97 -46.96
C GLU A 9 -23.26 15.73 -46.54
N VAL A 10 -22.30 16.33 -47.25
CA VAL A 10 -20.89 16.26 -46.90
C VAL A 10 -20.62 16.94 -45.54
N SER A 11 -21.25 18.07 -45.25
CA SER A 11 -21.09 18.73 -43.95
C SER A 11 -21.78 17.97 -42.81
N ALA A 12 -22.88 17.24 -43.05
CA ALA A 12 -23.50 16.36 -42.08
C ALA A 12 -22.62 15.13 -41.74
N ILE A 13 -22.05 14.49 -42.77
CA ILE A 13 -21.11 13.35 -42.59
C ILE A 13 -19.84 13.81 -41.85
N LEU A 14 -19.28 14.96 -42.19
CA LEU A 14 -18.13 15.52 -41.50
C LEU A 14 -18.43 15.86 -40.04
N ARG A 15 -19.62 16.40 -39.72
CA ARG A 15 -20.04 16.63 -38.32
C ARG A 15 -20.18 15.31 -37.57
N GLN A 16 -20.81 14.32 -38.17
CA GLN A 16 -20.98 13.00 -37.54
C GLN A 16 -19.63 12.28 -37.32
N GLN A 17 -18.68 12.44 -38.22
CA GLN A 17 -17.31 11.92 -38.03
C GLN A 17 -16.53 12.74 -36.99
N LEU A 18 -16.74 14.05 -36.89
CA LEU A 18 -16.12 14.90 -35.87
C LEU A 18 -16.73 14.71 -34.49
N GLU A 19 -18.03 14.40 -34.39
CA GLU A 19 -18.67 14.04 -33.11
C GLU A 19 -18.25 12.65 -32.60
N GLY A 20 -17.84 11.75 -33.49
CA GLY A 20 -17.28 10.43 -33.15
C GLY A 20 -15.79 10.47 -32.78
N ILE A 21 -15.10 11.56 -33.10
CA ILE A 21 -13.75 11.82 -32.62
C ILE A 21 -13.90 12.59 -31.30
N SER A 22 -14.13 11.88 -30.22
CA SER A 22 -13.78 12.40 -28.89
C SER A 22 -12.26 12.57 -28.88
N THR A 23 -11.82 13.73 -29.35
CA THR A 23 -10.47 14.24 -29.12
C THR A 23 -10.31 14.55 -27.64
N GLY A 24 -10.40 13.52 -26.81
CA GLY A 24 -9.57 13.46 -25.63
C GLY A 24 -8.16 13.17 -26.15
N ILE A 25 -7.53 14.16 -26.76
CA ILE A 25 -6.07 14.24 -26.74
C ILE A 25 -5.79 14.35 -25.25
N ARG A 26 -5.55 13.20 -24.59
CA ARG A 26 -4.78 13.19 -23.37
C ARG A 26 -3.43 13.71 -23.83
N THR A 27 -3.23 14.99 -23.70
CA THR A 27 -1.92 15.59 -23.80
C THR A 27 -1.16 14.98 -22.66
N GLU A 28 -0.40 13.90 -22.92
CA GLU A 28 0.50 13.32 -21.95
C GLU A 28 1.48 14.45 -21.62
N GLU A 29 1.37 15.00 -20.44
CA GLU A 29 2.28 16.02 -19.98
C GLU A 29 3.62 15.34 -19.72
N VAL A 30 4.63 15.81 -20.43
CA VAL A 30 5.96 15.22 -20.46
C VAL A 30 6.94 16.16 -19.77
N GLY A 31 7.68 15.62 -18.80
CA GLY A 31 8.76 16.33 -18.14
C GLY A 31 10.13 15.79 -18.52
N THR A 32 11.16 16.55 -18.22
CA THR A 32 12.55 16.18 -18.43
C THR A 32 13.29 16.15 -17.09
N VAL A 33 14.07 15.12 -16.85
CA VAL A 33 14.89 15.00 -15.65
C VAL A 33 16.05 16.00 -15.69
N LEU A 34 16.08 16.89 -14.71
CA LEU A 34 17.16 17.87 -14.55
C LEU A 34 18.35 17.28 -13.78
N GLN A 35 18.06 16.51 -12.75
CA GLN A 35 19.07 15.96 -11.86
C GLN A 35 18.55 14.70 -11.17
N VAL A 36 19.44 13.75 -10.92
CA VAL A 36 19.18 12.56 -10.11
C VAL A 36 20.21 12.47 -8.99
N SER A 37 19.73 12.37 -7.75
CA SER A 37 20.59 12.18 -6.58
C SER A 37 19.86 11.39 -5.50
N ASP A 38 20.54 10.41 -4.90
CA ASP A 38 20.05 9.63 -3.75
C ASP A 38 18.63 9.05 -3.89
N GLY A 39 18.26 8.61 -5.11
CA GLY A 39 16.93 8.06 -5.39
C GLY A 39 15.83 9.10 -5.58
N VAL A 40 16.19 10.38 -5.69
CA VAL A 40 15.28 11.48 -6.00
C VAL A 40 15.62 12.06 -7.37
N ALA A 41 14.63 12.22 -8.23
CA ALA A 41 14.76 12.92 -9.49
C ALA A 41 14.09 14.31 -9.39
N ARG A 42 14.76 15.33 -9.88
CA ARG A 42 14.20 16.65 -10.15
C ARG A 42 13.79 16.71 -11.61
N ILE A 43 12.53 17.06 -11.85
CA ILE A 43 11.90 16.99 -13.17
C ILE A 43 11.32 18.34 -13.51
N TYR A 44 11.57 18.82 -14.71
CA TYR A 44 11.04 20.06 -15.26
C TYR A 44 9.89 19.79 -16.22
N GLY A 45 8.89 20.68 -16.28
CA GLY A 45 7.82 20.65 -17.29
C GLY A 45 6.61 19.80 -16.93
N LEU A 46 6.39 19.50 -15.64
CA LEU A 46 5.19 18.82 -15.13
C LEU A 46 4.34 19.78 -14.29
N ASP A 47 3.83 20.85 -14.92
CA ASP A 47 3.18 21.96 -14.23
C ASP A 47 1.87 21.58 -13.53
N ASN A 48 1.18 20.55 -14.03
CA ASN A 48 -0.08 20.08 -13.46
C ASN A 48 0.09 18.81 -12.62
N ALA A 49 1.31 18.41 -12.26
CA ALA A 49 1.53 17.24 -11.44
C ALA A 49 0.93 17.40 -10.04
N GLU A 50 0.35 16.33 -9.52
CA GLU A 50 -0.23 16.30 -8.18
C GLU A 50 0.71 15.60 -7.18
N ALA A 51 0.63 16.01 -5.92
CA ALA A 51 1.39 15.33 -4.86
C ALA A 51 0.93 13.86 -4.75
N ASN A 52 1.90 12.94 -4.61
CA ASN A 52 1.71 11.49 -4.61
C ASN A 52 1.24 10.90 -5.95
N GLU A 53 1.30 11.65 -7.05
CA GLU A 53 1.05 11.12 -8.39
C GLU A 53 2.19 10.19 -8.80
N LEU A 54 1.83 9.09 -9.50
CA LEU A 54 2.79 8.22 -10.16
C LEU A 54 3.23 8.84 -11.48
N LEU A 55 4.52 8.89 -11.67
CA LEU A 55 5.17 9.25 -12.92
C LEU A 55 5.79 8.00 -13.55
N GLN A 56 5.82 7.94 -14.86
CA GLN A 56 6.40 6.84 -15.60
C GLN A 56 7.52 7.32 -16.53
N PHE A 57 8.67 6.66 -16.43
CA PHE A 57 9.79 6.86 -17.34
C PHE A 57 9.66 6.01 -18.59
N ASP A 58 10.30 6.39 -19.68
CA ASP A 58 10.28 5.63 -20.93
C ASP A 58 10.87 4.21 -20.78
N ASN A 59 11.75 3.98 -19.82
CA ASN A 59 12.29 2.67 -19.47
C ASN A 59 11.33 1.79 -18.66
N GLY A 60 10.09 2.24 -18.40
CA GLY A 60 9.08 1.54 -17.60
C GLY A 60 9.24 1.69 -16.09
N MET A 61 10.25 2.43 -15.63
CA MET A 61 10.39 2.73 -14.21
C MET A 61 9.32 3.73 -13.76
N GLU A 62 8.90 3.61 -12.50
CA GLU A 62 7.95 4.53 -11.89
C GLU A 62 8.63 5.41 -10.84
N ALA A 63 8.07 6.59 -10.61
CA ALA A 63 8.42 7.49 -9.53
C ALA A 63 7.16 8.07 -8.88
N ILE A 64 7.28 8.52 -7.65
CA ILE A 64 6.20 9.18 -6.91
C ILE A 64 6.57 10.65 -6.71
N VAL A 65 5.66 11.55 -7.08
CA VAL A 65 5.78 12.97 -6.82
C VAL A 65 5.71 13.22 -5.31
N MET A 66 6.76 13.83 -4.76
CA MET A 66 6.84 14.13 -3.32
C MET A 66 6.85 15.63 -3.04
N ASN A 67 7.46 16.40 -3.91
CA ASN A 67 7.61 17.85 -3.74
C ASN A 67 7.24 18.56 -5.02
N LEU A 68 6.44 19.62 -4.88
CA LEU A 68 6.05 20.50 -5.97
C LEU A 68 6.70 21.87 -5.69
N GLU A 69 7.64 22.25 -6.52
CA GLU A 69 8.29 23.56 -6.50
C GLU A 69 7.78 24.39 -7.68
N GLU A 70 8.07 25.67 -7.69
CA GLU A 70 7.54 26.60 -8.70
C GLU A 70 7.98 26.23 -10.12
N ASP A 71 9.22 25.77 -10.30
CA ASP A 71 9.81 25.47 -11.61
C ASP A 71 10.12 23.97 -11.81
N ASN A 72 9.99 23.14 -10.79
CA ASN A 72 10.33 21.74 -10.88
C ASN A 72 9.55 20.84 -9.91
N VAL A 73 9.50 19.56 -10.23
CA VAL A 73 8.86 18.52 -9.44
C VAL A 73 9.93 17.58 -8.88
N GLY A 74 9.93 17.39 -7.57
CA GLY A 74 10.75 16.39 -6.89
C GLY A 74 10.03 15.06 -6.79
N ALA A 75 10.54 14.02 -7.46
CA ALA A 75 9.97 12.69 -7.46
C ALA A 75 10.93 11.65 -6.89
N VAL A 76 10.43 10.73 -6.09
CA VAL A 76 11.19 9.60 -5.56
C VAL A 76 11.08 8.43 -6.52
N LEU A 77 12.24 7.94 -6.97
CA LEU A 77 12.33 6.81 -7.89
C LEU A 77 11.88 5.52 -7.19
N LEU A 78 11.04 4.76 -7.85
CA LEU A 78 10.59 3.44 -7.40
C LEU A 78 11.47 2.30 -7.95
N GLY A 79 12.66 2.57 -8.41
CA GLY A 79 13.59 1.62 -8.98
C GLY A 79 15.05 1.95 -8.71
N PRO A 80 15.97 1.18 -9.31
CA PRO A 80 17.39 1.44 -9.23
C PRO A 80 17.73 2.81 -9.83
N THR A 81 18.49 3.61 -9.07
CA THR A 81 18.83 5.00 -9.46
C THR A 81 19.72 5.06 -10.72
N ASP A 82 20.49 4.02 -10.96
CA ASP A 82 21.41 3.88 -12.10
C ASP A 82 20.70 3.77 -13.46
N GLN A 83 19.40 3.49 -13.44
CA GLN A 83 18.57 3.38 -14.65
C GLN A 83 17.97 4.70 -15.13
N VAL A 84 18.13 5.78 -14.36
CA VAL A 84 17.62 7.11 -14.71
C VAL A 84 18.79 8.08 -14.82
N LYS A 85 18.78 8.87 -15.89
CA LYS A 85 19.82 9.86 -16.19
C LYS A 85 19.21 11.24 -16.38
N GLU A 86 20.07 12.24 -16.25
CA GLU A 86 19.73 13.61 -16.64
C GLU A 86 19.36 13.66 -18.13
N GLY A 87 18.27 14.34 -18.44
CA GLY A 87 17.71 14.40 -19.79
C GLY A 87 16.68 13.32 -20.13
N ASP A 88 16.46 12.32 -19.27
CA ASP A 88 15.45 11.31 -19.50
C ASP A 88 14.03 11.92 -19.48
N ILE A 89 13.15 11.31 -20.28
CA ILE A 89 11.78 11.74 -20.43
C ILE A 89 10.90 11.04 -19.39
N VAL A 90 10.00 11.81 -18.79
CA VAL A 90 9.06 11.35 -17.77
C VAL A 90 7.64 11.76 -18.15
N LYS A 91 6.69 10.86 -18.03
CA LYS A 91 5.26 11.08 -18.34
C LYS A 91 4.43 11.05 -17.08
N ARG A 92 3.43 11.92 -17.01
CA ARG A 92 2.40 11.84 -15.99
C ARG A 92 1.47 10.66 -16.27
N THR A 93 1.11 9.94 -15.21
CA THR A 93 0.11 8.86 -15.32
C THR A 93 -1.30 9.34 -14.98
N GLY A 94 -1.43 10.50 -14.31
CA GLY A 94 -2.70 10.99 -13.75
C GLY A 94 -3.27 10.08 -12.66
N ARG A 95 -2.45 9.17 -12.09
CA ARG A 95 -2.84 8.22 -11.06
C ARG A 95 -2.09 8.50 -9.77
N ILE A 96 -2.81 8.57 -8.68
CA ILE A 96 -2.21 8.64 -7.35
C ILE A 96 -1.61 7.29 -7.00
N ALA A 97 -0.44 7.30 -6.37
CA ALA A 97 0.25 6.09 -5.93
C ALA A 97 -0.66 5.25 -5.03
N SER A 98 -1.00 4.07 -5.48
CA SER A 98 -1.90 3.13 -4.82
C SER A 98 -1.34 1.72 -4.86
N ILE A 99 -1.84 0.87 -3.99
CA ILE A 99 -1.55 -0.56 -3.98
C ILE A 99 -2.85 -1.36 -4.07
N ASN A 100 -2.77 -2.50 -4.73
CA ASN A 100 -3.86 -3.46 -4.73
C ASN A 100 -3.77 -4.32 -3.48
N VAL A 101 -4.80 -4.27 -2.65
CA VAL A 101 -4.90 -5.02 -1.40
C VAL A 101 -5.90 -6.15 -1.55
N SER A 102 -5.56 -7.33 -1.04
CA SER A 102 -6.41 -8.53 -1.07
C SER A 102 -6.28 -9.31 0.23
N GLU A 103 -7.31 -10.04 0.60
CA GLU A 103 -7.23 -11.02 1.71
C GLU A 103 -6.19 -12.12 1.42
N GLY A 104 -5.92 -12.41 0.14
CA GLY A 104 -4.85 -13.33 -0.27
C GLY A 104 -3.43 -12.90 0.11
N MET A 105 -3.25 -11.68 0.65
CA MET A 105 -1.97 -11.24 1.22
C MET A 105 -1.67 -11.85 2.60
N ILE A 106 -2.68 -12.40 3.28
CA ILE A 106 -2.47 -13.05 4.57
C ILE A 106 -1.61 -14.30 4.34
N GLY A 107 -0.59 -14.47 5.15
CA GLY A 107 0.37 -15.57 5.00
C GLY A 107 1.49 -15.34 3.99
N ARG A 108 1.55 -14.14 3.38
CA ARG A 108 2.50 -13.81 2.33
C ARG A 108 3.59 -12.84 2.81
N VAL A 109 4.69 -12.85 2.07
CA VAL A 109 5.75 -11.84 2.20
C VAL A 109 5.70 -10.95 0.96
N ILE A 110 5.49 -9.67 1.18
CA ILE A 110 5.29 -8.68 0.10
C ILE A 110 6.31 -7.54 0.21
N ASP A 111 6.50 -6.85 -0.90
CA ASP A 111 7.23 -5.60 -0.94
C ASP A 111 6.33 -4.41 -0.51
N PRO A 112 6.86 -3.18 -0.35
CA PRO A 112 6.07 -2.00 -0.01
C PRO A 112 5.04 -1.58 -1.08
N LEU A 113 5.11 -2.11 -2.28
CA LEU A 113 4.16 -1.87 -3.38
C LEU A 113 3.08 -2.95 -3.47
N GLY A 114 3.12 -3.96 -2.57
CA GLY A 114 2.16 -5.05 -2.55
C GLY A 114 2.52 -6.24 -3.42
N ASN A 115 3.69 -6.25 -4.08
CA ASN A 115 4.12 -7.38 -4.89
C ASN A 115 4.65 -8.53 -4.01
N PRO A 116 4.30 -9.78 -4.29
CA PRO A 116 4.80 -10.93 -3.54
C PRO A 116 6.29 -11.18 -3.83
N ILE A 117 7.08 -11.39 -2.78
CA ILE A 117 8.51 -11.67 -2.85
C ILE A 117 8.87 -13.04 -2.23
N ASP A 118 7.87 -13.84 -1.88
CA ASP A 118 8.03 -15.14 -1.23
C ASP A 118 8.14 -16.34 -2.19
N GLY A 119 8.13 -16.10 -3.48
CA GLY A 119 8.21 -17.14 -4.51
C GLY A 119 6.98 -18.06 -4.63
N LYS A 120 5.87 -17.74 -3.93
CA LYS A 120 4.63 -18.54 -3.97
C LYS A 120 3.67 -18.17 -5.11
N GLY A 121 4.11 -17.37 -6.09
CA GLY A 121 3.29 -16.89 -7.20
C GLY A 121 2.46 -15.65 -6.85
N GLU A 122 1.58 -15.27 -7.76
CA GLU A 122 0.74 -14.07 -7.63
C GLU A 122 -0.27 -14.19 -6.47
N ILE A 123 -0.69 -13.04 -5.96
CA ILE A 123 -1.70 -12.96 -4.90
C ILE A 123 -3.08 -13.12 -5.56
N THR A 124 -3.83 -14.13 -5.12
CA THR A 124 -5.16 -14.42 -5.63
C THR A 124 -6.23 -13.84 -4.71
N GLY A 125 -7.41 -13.53 -5.27
CA GLY A 125 -8.56 -13.03 -4.53
C GLY A 125 -9.08 -11.69 -5.07
N GLU A 126 -10.17 -11.21 -4.49
CA GLU A 126 -10.71 -9.89 -4.80
C GLU A 126 -9.72 -8.82 -4.36
N THR A 127 -9.37 -7.92 -5.26
CA THR A 127 -8.44 -6.83 -4.99
C THR A 127 -9.18 -5.53 -4.84
N CYS A 128 -8.75 -4.71 -3.88
CA CYS A 128 -9.22 -3.35 -3.69
C CYS A 128 -8.02 -2.42 -3.84
N GLU A 129 -8.13 -1.42 -4.71
CA GLU A 129 -7.11 -0.40 -4.86
C GLU A 129 -7.17 0.59 -3.69
N MET A 130 -6.05 0.76 -3.00
CA MET A 130 -5.94 1.67 -1.87
C MET A 130 -4.79 2.66 -2.06
N PRO A 131 -5.01 3.97 -1.87
CA PRO A 131 -3.93 4.94 -1.96
C PRO A 131 -2.89 4.68 -0.87
N LEU A 132 -1.61 4.82 -1.25
CA LEU A 132 -0.48 4.62 -0.34
C LEU A 132 -0.47 5.64 0.80
N GLU A 133 -0.89 6.87 0.52
CA GLU A 133 -1.07 7.89 1.53
C GLU A 133 -2.55 8.15 1.78
N ARG A 134 -2.99 7.83 3.00
CA ARG A 134 -4.34 8.07 3.44
C ARG A 134 -4.33 8.86 4.74
N LYS A 135 -5.14 9.91 4.81
CA LYS A 135 -5.33 10.66 6.06
C LYS A 135 -5.97 9.75 7.10
N ALA A 136 -5.29 9.61 8.25
CA ALA A 136 -5.84 8.83 9.36
C ALA A 136 -7.16 9.43 9.88
N PRO A 137 -8.11 8.60 10.36
CA PRO A 137 -9.33 9.09 10.97
C PRO A 137 -9.04 10.03 12.14
N GLY A 138 -9.78 11.13 12.20
CA GLY A 138 -9.68 12.09 13.32
C GLY A 138 -10.09 11.46 14.66
N VAL A 139 -9.76 12.13 15.75
CA VAL A 139 -9.99 11.63 17.12
C VAL A 139 -11.46 11.24 17.36
N ILE A 140 -12.41 11.99 16.79
CA ILE A 140 -13.85 11.75 16.94
C ILE A 140 -14.30 10.40 16.36
N PHE A 141 -13.61 9.92 15.30
CA PHE A 141 -13.96 8.68 14.60
C PHE A 141 -13.20 7.45 15.12
N ARG A 142 -12.29 7.65 16.09
CA ARG A 142 -11.53 6.55 16.68
C ARG A 142 -12.30 5.93 17.83
N GLN A 143 -12.33 4.60 17.87
CA GLN A 143 -12.82 3.89 19.04
C GLN A 143 -11.81 4.00 20.20
N PRO A 144 -12.28 4.09 21.46
CA PRO A 144 -11.40 4.01 22.62
C PRO A 144 -10.71 2.63 22.67
N VAL A 145 -9.48 2.61 23.18
CA VAL A 145 -8.73 1.36 23.41
C VAL A 145 -9.33 0.69 24.65
N ASN A 146 -10.09 -0.38 24.44
CA ASN A 146 -10.80 -1.11 25.49
C ASN A 146 -10.57 -2.63 25.46
N GLU A 147 -9.83 -3.13 24.49
CA GLU A 147 -9.48 -4.55 24.38
C GLU A 147 -7.98 -4.76 24.62
N PRO A 148 -7.56 -5.66 25.53
CA PRO A 148 -6.16 -5.95 25.75
C PRO A 148 -5.57 -6.77 24.58
N LEU A 149 -4.31 -6.46 24.24
CA LEU A 149 -3.48 -7.28 23.39
C LEU A 149 -2.63 -8.18 24.28
N GLN A 150 -2.86 -9.46 24.23
CA GLN A 150 -2.08 -10.44 25.01
C GLN A 150 -0.74 -10.71 24.30
N THR A 151 0.33 -10.16 24.86
CA THR A 151 1.68 -10.32 24.28
C THR A 151 2.28 -11.69 24.60
N GLY A 152 1.79 -12.37 25.63
CA GLY A 152 2.37 -13.62 26.18
C GLY A 152 3.58 -13.38 27.09
N ILE A 153 3.99 -12.14 27.25
CA ILE A 153 5.10 -11.76 28.12
C ILE A 153 4.52 -11.33 29.47
N LYS A 154 4.69 -12.15 30.50
CA LYS A 154 4.08 -11.92 31.82
C LYS A 154 4.32 -10.54 32.40
N ALA A 155 5.53 -10.00 32.22
CA ALA A 155 5.88 -8.68 32.74
C ALA A 155 5.11 -7.56 32.03
N VAL A 156 4.88 -7.69 30.72
CA VAL A 156 4.11 -6.72 29.95
C VAL A 156 2.63 -6.85 30.29
N ASP A 157 2.08 -8.05 30.16
CA ASP A 157 0.64 -8.29 30.30
C ASP A 157 0.11 -7.99 31.72
N ALA A 158 0.96 -8.20 32.76
CA ALA A 158 0.57 -7.98 34.14
C ALA A 158 0.82 -6.56 34.67
N MET A 159 1.88 -5.88 34.20
CA MET A 159 2.29 -4.60 34.77
C MET A 159 2.02 -3.41 33.83
N ILE A 160 2.16 -3.61 32.52
CA ILE A 160 2.04 -2.55 31.52
C ILE A 160 1.23 -3.11 30.34
N PRO A 161 -0.06 -3.44 30.53
CA PRO A 161 -0.87 -4.07 29.49
C PRO A 161 -1.01 -3.15 28.29
N ILE A 162 -0.86 -3.74 27.10
CA ILE A 162 -1.01 -3.06 25.83
C ILE A 162 -2.43 -3.29 25.31
N GLY A 163 -3.07 -2.25 24.81
CA GLY A 163 -4.40 -2.35 24.21
C GLY A 163 -4.35 -2.45 22.69
N ARG A 164 -5.32 -3.11 22.08
CA ARG A 164 -5.47 -3.17 20.62
C ARG A 164 -5.74 -1.76 20.07
N GLY A 165 -4.90 -1.32 19.12
CA GLY A 165 -4.91 0.04 18.57
C GLY A 165 -4.05 1.04 19.32
N GLN A 166 -3.37 0.63 20.41
CA GLN A 166 -2.41 1.44 21.11
C GLN A 166 -1.10 1.54 20.32
N ARG A 167 -0.41 2.68 20.46
CA ARG A 167 0.93 2.89 19.87
C ARG A 167 1.97 2.72 20.98
N GLU A 168 2.85 1.74 20.79
CA GLU A 168 3.93 1.46 21.72
C GLU A 168 5.29 1.66 21.06
N LEU A 169 6.25 2.17 21.85
CA LEU A 169 7.63 2.31 21.43
C LEU A 169 8.50 1.27 22.14
N ILE A 170 9.12 0.38 21.37
CA ILE A 170 10.12 -0.56 21.88
C ILE A 170 11.50 -0.01 21.51
N ILE A 171 12.20 0.55 22.49
CA ILE A 171 13.52 1.16 22.31
C ILE A 171 14.58 0.40 23.12
N GLY A 172 15.81 0.37 22.61
CA GLY A 172 16.97 -0.25 23.25
C GLY A 172 18.12 -0.41 22.25
N ASP A 173 19.29 -0.81 22.73
CA ASP A 173 20.47 -1.05 21.93
C ASP A 173 20.35 -2.26 21.00
N ARG A 174 21.36 -2.50 20.16
CA ARG A 174 21.39 -3.68 19.31
C ARG A 174 21.38 -4.95 20.15
N GLN A 175 20.68 -5.98 19.66
CA GLN A 175 20.59 -7.31 20.30
C GLN A 175 19.96 -7.37 21.70
N THR A 176 19.19 -6.37 22.09
CA THR A 176 18.48 -6.34 23.40
C THR A 176 17.12 -7.05 23.38
N GLY A 177 16.79 -7.76 22.31
CA GLY A 177 15.52 -8.54 22.23
C GLY A 177 14.31 -7.76 21.74
N LYS A 178 14.45 -6.54 21.19
CA LYS A 178 13.31 -5.75 20.67
C LYS A 178 12.45 -6.52 19.65
N THR A 179 13.10 -7.15 18.69
CA THR A 179 12.44 -7.95 17.66
C THR A 179 11.80 -9.20 18.26
N SER A 180 12.41 -9.81 19.27
CA SER A 180 11.86 -10.99 19.95
C SER A 180 10.52 -10.67 20.62
N ILE A 181 10.40 -9.53 21.27
CA ILE A 181 9.13 -9.07 21.86
C ILE A 181 8.02 -9.01 20.80
N ALA A 182 8.31 -8.42 19.64
CA ALA A 182 7.35 -8.35 18.54
C ALA A 182 6.97 -9.72 17.98
N ILE A 183 7.95 -10.60 17.78
CA ILE A 183 7.73 -11.95 17.27
C ILE A 183 6.92 -12.80 18.27
N ASP A 184 7.28 -12.76 19.55
CA ASP A 184 6.57 -13.48 20.61
C ASP A 184 5.12 -13.01 20.73
N THR A 185 4.88 -11.70 20.58
CA THR A 185 3.53 -11.12 20.55
C THR A 185 2.73 -11.67 19.37
N ILE A 186 3.31 -11.73 18.18
CA ILE A 186 2.65 -12.30 16.99
C ILE A 186 2.32 -13.79 17.23
N ILE A 187 3.28 -14.59 17.68
CA ILE A 187 3.10 -16.02 17.94
C ILE A 187 1.98 -16.25 18.96
N ASN A 188 1.89 -15.39 19.98
CA ASN A 188 0.89 -15.53 21.05
C ASN A 188 -0.55 -15.28 20.57
N GLN A 189 -0.76 -14.65 19.40
CA GLN A 189 -2.10 -14.45 18.84
C GLN A 189 -2.73 -15.74 18.28
N ARG A 190 -1.99 -16.84 18.23
CA ARG A 190 -2.48 -18.14 17.73
C ARG A 190 -3.74 -18.60 18.45
N SER A 191 -3.83 -18.45 19.76
CA SER A 191 -5.01 -18.83 20.54
C SER A 191 -6.26 -18.05 20.14
N SER A 192 -6.14 -16.77 19.82
CA SER A 192 -7.23 -15.93 19.32
C SER A 192 -7.66 -16.34 17.91
N TYR A 193 -6.70 -16.71 17.06
CA TYR A 193 -6.96 -17.21 15.72
C TYR A 193 -7.73 -18.52 15.75
N GLU A 194 -7.28 -19.51 16.55
CA GLU A 194 -7.94 -20.80 16.73
C GLU A 194 -9.32 -20.70 17.37
N ALA A 195 -9.55 -19.69 18.21
CA ALA A 195 -10.86 -19.39 18.81
C ALA A 195 -11.85 -18.71 17.85
N GLY A 196 -11.47 -18.44 16.59
CA GLY A 196 -12.34 -17.80 15.61
C GLY A 196 -12.47 -16.27 15.76
N ASN A 197 -11.62 -15.65 16.58
CA ASN A 197 -11.50 -14.19 16.70
C ASN A 197 -10.07 -13.75 16.35
N PRO A 198 -9.69 -13.82 15.07
CA PRO A 198 -8.32 -13.62 14.65
C PRO A 198 -7.84 -12.17 14.89
N VAL A 199 -6.61 -12.06 15.39
CA VAL A 199 -5.85 -10.83 15.35
C VAL A 199 -4.87 -10.94 14.18
N TYR A 200 -5.16 -10.24 13.11
CA TYR A 200 -4.24 -10.19 11.97
C TYR A 200 -3.03 -9.33 12.32
N CYS A 201 -1.85 -9.89 12.07
CA CYS A 201 -0.58 -9.26 12.39
C CYS A 201 0.11 -8.81 11.11
N ILE A 202 0.71 -7.62 11.14
CA ILE A 202 1.51 -7.11 10.04
C ILE A 202 2.90 -6.80 10.57
N TYR A 203 3.90 -7.51 10.09
CA TYR A 203 5.28 -7.22 10.43
C TYR A 203 5.94 -6.44 9.30
N VAL A 204 6.41 -5.23 9.60
CA VAL A 204 7.07 -4.36 8.61
C VAL A 204 8.56 -4.31 8.89
N ALA A 205 9.35 -4.94 8.02
CA ALA A 205 10.80 -4.95 8.07
C ALA A 205 11.37 -3.83 7.18
N ILE A 206 11.95 -2.79 7.79
CA ILE A 206 12.51 -1.67 7.06
C ILE A 206 14.03 -1.61 7.26
N GLY A 207 14.80 -1.65 6.16
CA GLY A 207 16.25 -1.57 6.17
C GLY A 207 16.92 -2.71 6.93
N GLN A 208 16.24 -3.85 7.08
CA GLN A 208 16.81 -5.05 7.66
C GLN A 208 17.55 -5.86 6.57
N LYS A 209 18.50 -6.68 7.00
CA LYS A 209 19.19 -7.60 6.11
C LYS A 209 18.22 -8.70 5.65
N GLY A 210 18.18 -9.04 4.36
CA GLY A 210 17.27 -10.03 3.81
C GLY A 210 17.35 -11.39 4.53
N SER A 211 18.56 -11.83 4.93
CA SER A 211 18.71 -13.07 5.71
C SER A 211 18.04 -13.02 7.10
N THR A 212 17.94 -11.84 7.71
CA THR A 212 17.24 -11.66 8.99
C THR A 212 15.73 -11.79 8.80
N VAL A 213 15.21 -11.20 7.72
CA VAL A 213 13.79 -11.31 7.36
C VAL A 213 13.43 -12.76 7.03
N ALA A 214 14.27 -13.46 6.26
CA ALA A 214 14.06 -14.86 5.94
C ALA A 214 14.03 -15.76 7.20
N SER A 215 14.96 -15.56 8.14
CA SER A 215 14.97 -16.26 9.41
C SER A 215 13.71 -16.01 10.25
N LEU A 216 13.23 -14.77 10.26
CA LEU A 216 11.98 -14.38 10.92
C LEU A 216 10.78 -15.11 10.30
N VAL A 217 10.66 -15.08 8.97
CA VAL A 217 9.58 -15.75 8.24
C VAL A 217 9.58 -17.26 8.54
N ASN A 218 10.75 -17.90 8.54
CA ASN A 218 10.87 -19.30 8.89
C ASN A 218 10.40 -19.58 10.33
N THR A 219 10.77 -18.73 11.28
CA THR A 219 10.31 -18.85 12.68
C THR A 219 8.79 -18.74 12.78
N LEU A 220 8.19 -17.80 12.10
CA LEU A 220 6.73 -17.63 12.07
C LEU A 220 6.03 -18.82 11.40
N GLN A 221 6.61 -19.40 10.34
CA GLN A 221 6.09 -20.59 9.68
C GLN A 221 6.15 -21.82 10.58
N GLU A 222 7.29 -22.07 11.23
CA GLU A 222 7.47 -23.18 12.17
C GLU A 222 6.48 -23.13 13.34
N LYS A 223 6.12 -21.92 13.76
CA LYS A 223 5.14 -21.70 14.85
C LYS A 223 3.69 -21.63 14.36
N GLY A 224 3.43 -21.74 13.06
CA GLY A 224 2.08 -21.62 12.48
C GLY A 224 1.49 -20.21 12.59
N ALA A 225 2.33 -19.20 12.78
CA ALA A 225 1.88 -17.82 12.93
C ALA A 225 1.72 -17.09 11.58
N MET A 226 2.20 -17.66 10.49
CA MET A 226 2.02 -17.08 9.15
C MET A 226 0.56 -17.09 8.70
N ASP A 227 -0.29 -17.99 9.20
CA ASP A 227 -1.69 -18.10 8.77
C ASP A 227 -2.52 -16.85 9.07
N TYR A 228 -2.05 -15.98 9.95
CA TYR A 228 -2.70 -14.72 10.30
C TYR A 228 -1.72 -13.53 10.24
N THR A 229 -0.57 -13.70 9.59
CA THR A 229 0.48 -12.67 9.54
C THR A 229 0.83 -12.30 8.10
N ILE A 230 0.99 -10.99 7.86
CA ILE A 230 1.55 -10.45 6.62
C ILE A 230 2.94 -9.89 6.95
N VAL A 231 3.93 -10.20 6.12
CA VAL A 231 5.28 -9.64 6.26
C VAL A 231 5.52 -8.67 5.10
N VAL A 232 5.73 -7.40 5.43
CA VAL A 232 6.12 -6.38 4.44
C VAL A 232 7.62 -6.15 4.57
N SER A 233 8.37 -6.43 3.53
CA SER A 233 9.83 -6.35 3.56
C SER A 233 10.36 -5.29 2.61
N ALA A 234 11.09 -4.34 3.17
CA ALA A 234 11.93 -3.38 2.46
C ALA A 234 13.36 -3.54 2.93
N THR A 235 14.13 -4.35 2.22
CA THR A 235 15.50 -4.69 2.62
C THR A 235 16.45 -3.52 2.45
N ALA A 236 17.62 -3.59 3.11
CA ALA A 236 18.64 -2.54 3.00
C ALA A 236 19.28 -2.46 1.59
N SER A 237 19.13 -3.52 0.79
CA SER A 237 19.59 -3.60 -0.60
C SER A 237 18.57 -3.09 -1.61
N ASP A 238 17.31 -2.88 -1.17
CA ASP A 238 16.30 -2.32 -2.05
C ASP A 238 16.57 -0.82 -2.24
N PRO A 239 16.31 -0.27 -3.44
CA PRO A 239 16.49 1.15 -3.69
C PRO A 239 15.68 1.99 -2.68
N ALA A 240 15.97 3.28 -2.59
CA ALA A 240 15.44 4.26 -1.62
C ALA A 240 13.90 4.28 -1.41
N ARG A 241 13.18 3.53 -2.20
CA ARG A 241 11.75 3.25 -2.14
C ARG A 241 11.16 3.08 -0.75
N ALA A 242 11.88 2.29 0.05
CA ALA A 242 11.37 1.83 1.33
C ALA A 242 11.93 2.61 2.50
N THR A 243 13.06 3.27 2.32
CA THR A 243 13.82 3.93 3.38
C THR A 243 13.51 5.42 3.50
N ASN A 244 13.15 6.10 2.41
CA ASN A 244 12.92 7.56 2.42
C ASN A 244 11.63 8.01 3.12
N ARG A 245 10.70 7.13 3.42
CA ARG A 245 9.56 7.43 4.30
C ARG A 245 9.95 7.67 5.76
N ARG A 246 11.23 7.48 6.13
CA ARG A 246 11.73 7.69 7.51
C ARG A 246 11.92 9.16 7.89
N GLY A 247 12.01 10.07 6.95
CA GLY A 247 12.44 11.45 7.23
C GLY A 247 11.39 12.37 7.83
N ARG A 248 10.13 12.03 7.77
CA ARG A 248 9.06 12.87 8.33
C ARG A 248 8.11 12.03 9.18
N GLY A 249 8.38 12.03 10.49
CA GLY A 249 7.42 11.72 11.55
C GLY A 249 6.54 10.50 11.30
N GLY A 250 7.17 9.36 11.33
CA GLY A 250 6.67 8.01 11.26
C GLY A 250 5.23 7.75 11.61
N THR A 251 4.41 7.64 10.64
CA THR A 251 3.35 6.66 10.67
C THR A 251 3.64 5.72 9.52
N THR A 252 4.11 4.49 9.82
CA THR A 252 3.86 3.37 8.94
C THR A 252 2.40 3.47 8.51
N PRO A 253 2.08 3.41 7.20
CA PRO A 253 0.68 3.35 6.83
C PRO A 253 0.09 2.18 7.60
N GLU A 254 -0.87 2.49 8.46
CA GLU A 254 -1.62 1.49 9.18
C GLU A 254 -2.41 0.74 8.11
N PHE A 255 -1.91 -0.43 7.73
CA PHE A 255 -2.62 -1.33 6.86
C PHE A 255 -3.84 -1.79 7.65
N GLN A 256 -4.96 -1.15 7.40
CA GLN A 256 -6.27 -1.70 7.77
C GLN A 256 -6.74 -2.47 6.55
N PRO A 257 -6.87 -3.79 6.65
CA PRO A 257 -7.57 -4.55 5.61
C PRO A 257 -8.95 -3.90 5.40
N PRO A 258 -9.48 -3.88 4.17
CA PRO A 258 -10.83 -3.40 3.93
C PRO A 258 -11.73 -4.10 4.94
N ARG A 259 -12.48 -3.32 5.72
CA ARG A 259 -13.51 -3.90 6.58
C ARG A 259 -14.43 -4.68 5.66
N PRO A 260 -14.72 -5.95 5.93
CA PRO A 260 -15.80 -6.62 5.23
C PRO A 260 -17.00 -5.69 5.28
N ALA A 261 -17.62 -5.46 4.13
CA ALA A 261 -18.84 -4.66 4.06
C ALA A 261 -19.75 -5.11 5.21
N PRO A 262 -20.39 -4.20 5.96
CA PRO A 262 -21.29 -4.61 7.03
C PRO A 262 -22.20 -5.64 6.42
N ARG A 263 -22.14 -6.88 6.88
CA ARG A 263 -23.10 -7.91 6.51
C ARG A 263 -24.42 -7.25 6.83
N GLU A 264 -25.21 -6.94 5.80
CA GLU A 264 -26.60 -6.55 6.00
C GLU A 264 -27.13 -7.51 7.02
N ALA A 265 -27.60 -6.98 8.15
CA ALA A 265 -28.26 -7.78 9.16
C ALA A 265 -29.48 -8.37 8.47
N GLY A 266 -29.24 -9.51 7.84
CA GLY A 266 -30.31 -10.33 7.28
C GLY A 266 -31.25 -10.56 8.42
N ASN A 267 -32.47 -10.03 8.28
CA ASN A 267 -33.61 -10.19 9.12
C ASN A 267 -33.79 -11.68 9.44
N ALA A 268 -33.05 -12.17 10.45
CA ALA A 268 -33.29 -13.46 11.06
C ALA A 268 -34.57 -13.29 11.88
N GLY A 269 -35.71 -13.41 11.17
CA GLY A 269 -37.00 -13.51 11.77
C GLY A 269 -36.95 -14.56 12.89
N MET A 270 -37.14 -14.11 14.11
CA MET A 270 -37.47 -14.94 15.25
C MET A 270 -38.71 -15.76 14.91
N ARG A 271 -38.52 -16.98 14.43
CA ARG A 271 -39.57 -17.98 14.46
C ARG A 271 -39.62 -18.50 15.89
N ARG A 272 -40.66 -18.04 16.62
CA ARG A 272 -41.09 -18.67 17.87
C ARG A 272 -41.37 -20.15 17.58
N ALA A 273 -40.74 -21.01 18.35
CA ALA A 273 -41.11 -22.41 18.40
C ALA A 273 -42.57 -22.54 18.97
N PRO A 274 -43.41 -23.43 18.44
CA PRO A 274 -44.74 -23.69 19.02
C PRO A 274 -44.53 -24.39 20.38
N GLN A 275 -45.18 -23.85 21.39
CA GLN A 275 -45.37 -24.54 22.68
C GLN A 275 -46.29 -25.73 22.42
N ALA A 276 -45.81 -26.93 22.71
CA ALA A 276 -46.65 -28.11 22.82
C ALA A 276 -47.40 -28.02 24.15
N GLY A 277 -48.75 -28.15 24.06
CA GLY A 277 -49.63 -28.38 25.17
C GLY A 277 -49.63 -29.83 25.66
#